data_38f0e24d572674183049cab59bcb7502
#
_entry.id   38f0e24d572674183049cab59bcb7502
#
_cell.length_a   1.000
_cell.length_b   1.000
_cell.length_c   1.000
_cell.angle_alpha   90.00
_cell.angle_beta   90.00
_cell.angle_gamma   90.00
#
_symmetry.space_group_name_H-M   'P 1'
#
loop_
_entity.id
_entity.type
_entity.pdbx_description
1 polymer ?
#
loop_
_entity_poly.entity_id
_entity_poly.type
_entity_poly.pdbx_seq_one_letter_code
_entity_poly.pdbx_strand_id
1 'polypeptide(L)'
;MTSNSEKIEQLKKKLQEYYESKGIIPGEQFCCKNQDKCPGELSRGMQCHIGSRYGEKMRIVVASMDCGNGGADTIEVRTEKVVSDAEGNERNPHMRGTFKSLALFFDEQAPNNLVHYMAMINTCKCCSKTSPDHLPEKYYRNCSEYTLSELLVLKPDVILFQGKFAPIGCQDYLSEIESIDDADVRHNLRLFRYQDILCYAVICIHPAARGRQIQRRNHFYDTILPKIAEYIKNHPVVLTPAGV
;
A
#
# COMPACT_ATOMS: atom_id res chain seq x y z
N MET A 1 20.51 21.56 3.50
CA MET A 1 19.62 20.55 2.91
C MET A 1 19.41 19.44 3.92
N THR A 2 18.16 19.10 4.24
CA THR A 2 17.82 18.02 5.18
C THR A 2 18.26 16.68 4.57
N SER A 3 18.93 15.82 5.34
CA SER A 3 19.33 14.49 4.87
C SER A 3 18.09 13.60 4.61
N ASN A 4 18.24 12.54 3.80
CA ASN A 4 17.12 11.61 3.58
C ASN A 4 16.68 10.92 4.88
N SER A 5 17.63 10.56 5.74
CA SER A 5 17.35 9.99 7.06
C SER A 5 16.49 10.91 7.93
N GLU A 6 16.78 12.21 7.98
CA GLU A 6 15.98 13.18 8.72
C GLU A 6 14.56 13.30 8.15
N LYS A 7 14.41 13.23 6.81
CA LYS A 7 13.07 13.23 6.17
C LYS A 7 12.26 11.99 6.55
N ILE A 8 12.88 10.81 6.56
CA ILE A 8 12.23 9.57 6.97
C ILE A 8 11.77 9.63 8.42
N GLU A 9 12.62 10.10 9.33
CA GLU A 9 12.24 10.26 10.73
C GLU A 9 11.11 11.29 10.92
N GLN A 10 11.08 12.37 10.13
CA GLN A 10 9.96 13.32 10.12
C GLN A 10 8.66 12.68 9.60
N LEU A 11 8.71 11.82 8.58
CA LEU A 11 7.54 11.09 8.10
C LEU A 11 7.01 10.12 9.16
N LYS A 12 7.89 9.34 9.79
CA LYS A 12 7.52 8.42 10.87
C LYS A 12 6.86 9.17 12.03
N LYS A 13 7.47 10.28 12.47
CA LYS A 13 6.92 11.13 13.54
C LYS A 13 5.53 11.65 13.21
N LYS A 14 5.31 12.18 12.00
CA LYS A 14 3.99 12.66 11.56
C LYS A 14 2.94 11.55 11.56
N LEU A 15 3.31 10.35 11.11
CA LEU A 15 2.39 9.22 11.11
C LEU A 15 2.13 8.71 12.53
N GLN A 16 3.13 8.68 13.40
CA GLN A 16 2.96 8.31 14.79
C GLN A 16 2.00 9.27 15.51
N GLU A 17 2.21 10.58 15.40
CA GLU A 17 1.32 11.62 15.93
C GLU A 17 -0.12 11.47 15.38
N TYR A 18 -0.25 11.16 14.09
CA TYR A 18 -1.54 10.88 13.46
C TYR A 18 -2.21 9.65 14.07
N TYR A 19 -1.52 8.52 14.19
CA TYR A 19 -2.06 7.29 14.77
C TYR A 19 -2.49 7.48 16.21
N GLU A 20 -1.69 8.16 17.02
CA GLU A 20 -2.02 8.49 18.41
C GLU A 20 -3.29 9.36 18.49
N SER A 21 -3.37 10.41 17.66
CA SER A 21 -4.54 11.30 17.59
C SER A 21 -5.83 10.61 17.19
N LYS A 22 -5.73 9.49 16.47
CA LYS A 22 -6.87 8.71 15.96
C LYS A 22 -7.12 7.41 16.72
N GLY A 23 -6.35 7.15 17.77
CA GLY A 23 -6.46 5.92 18.55
C GLY A 23 -6.07 4.66 17.77
N ILE A 24 -5.28 4.77 16.72
CA ILE A 24 -4.72 3.62 15.98
C ILE A 24 -3.43 3.15 16.66
N ILE A 25 -3.55 2.87 17.94
CA ILE A 25 -2.47 2.37 18.78
C ILE A 25 -2.61 0.85 18.88
N PRO A 26 -1.56 0.07 18.58
CA PRO A 26 -1.64 -1.39 18.63
C PRO A 26 -2.05 -1.92 20.02
N GLY A 27 -2.91 -2.95 20.02
CA GLY A 27 -3.30 -3.64 21.24
C GLY A 27 -4.52 -3.04 21.94
N GLU A 28 -4.49 -3.03 23.28
CA GLU A 28 -5.65 -2.69 24.13
C GLU A 28 -6.05 -1.20 24.08
N GLN A 29 -5.12 -0.32 23.73
CA GLN A 29 -5.36 1.13 23.63
C GLN A 29 -6.04 1.55 22.31
N PHE A 30 -6.34 0.61 21.43
CA PHE A 30 -7.01 0.90 20.18
C PHE A 30 -8.43 1.43 20.41
N CYS A 31 -8.71 2.63 19.91
CA CYS A 31 -10.01 3.30 20.08
C CYS A 31 -10.55 3.98 18.79
N CYS A 32 -10.44 3.28 17.66
CA CYS A 32 -10.94 3.76 16.38
C CYS A 32 -12.42 4.20 16.46
N LYS A 33 -12.75 5.38 15.88
CA LYS A 33 -14.13 5.92 15.85
C LYS A 33 -15.16 5.03 15.17
N ASN A 34 -14.71 4.08 14.33
CA ASN A 34 -15.58 3.12 13.64
C ASN A 34 -15.59 1.74 14.32
N GLN A 35 -15.08 1.61 15.54
CA GLN A 35 -14.94 0.33 16.23
C GLN A 35 -16.29 -0.42 16.35
N ASP A 36 -17.36 0.29 16.67
CA ASP A 36 -18.71 -0.29 16.83
C ASP A 36 -19.32 -0.74 15.48
N LYS A 37 -18.85 -0.13 14.37
CA LYS A 37 -19.27 -0.50 13.01
C LYS A 37 -18.52 -1.72 12.47
N CYS A 38 -17.49 -2.17 13.18
CA CYS A 38 -16.62 -3.28 12.79
C CYS A 38 -16.65 -4.39 13.85
N PRO A 39 -17.78 -5.11 13.99
CA PRO A 39 -17.92 -6.15 15.01
C PRO A 39 -17.05 -7.36 14.69
N GLY A 40 -16.69 -8.13 15.71
CA GLY A 40 -15.96 -9.39 15.62
C GLY A 40 -14.67 -9.38 16.44
N GLU A 41 -14.06 -10.55 16.53
CA GLU A 41 -12.76 -10.71 17.19
C GLU A 41 -11.64 -10.25 16.28
N LEU A 42 -11.14 -9.04 16.51
CA LEU A 42 -10.14 -8.38 15.70
C LEU A 42 -8.85 -8.13 16.49
N SER A 43 -7.69 -8.37 15.85
CA SER A 43 -6.47 -7.66 16.17
C SER A 43 -6.55 -6.27 15.57
N ARG A 44 -6.15 -5.24 16.30
CA ARG A 44 -6.38 -3.85 15.92
C ARG A 44 -5.10 -3.03 16.00
N GLY A 45 -5.03 -1.98 15.18
CA GLY A 45 -3.97 -0.98 15.25
C GLY A 45 -2.77 -1.25 14.35
N MET A 46 -2.98 -1.84 13.15
CA MET A 46 -1.90 -2.02 12.18
C MET A 46 -1.40 -0.66 11.67
N GLN A 47 -0.14 -0.35 11.94
CA GLN A 47 0.56 0.83 11.42
C GLN A 47 1.39 0.50 10.17
N CYS A 48 2.03 1.48 9.56
CA CYS A 48 2.74 1.33 8.30
C CYS A 48 4.20 0.86 8.48
N HIS A 49 4.82 0.48 7.35
CA HIS A 49 6.26 0.43 7.16
C HIS A 49 6.70 1.60 6.28
N ILE A 50 7.85 2.21 6.60
CA ILE A 50 8.53 3.18 5.75
C ILE A 50 9.98 2.76 5.61
N GLY A 51 10.40 2.48 4.37
CA GLY A 51 11.78 2.12 4.06
C GLY A 51 12.74 3.29 4.29
N SER A 52 13.96 2.98 4.71
CA SER A 52 14.99 3.98 5.06
C SER A 52 15.44 4.86 3.90
N ARG A 53 15.10 4.49 2.66
CA ARG A 53 15.41 5.19 1.41
C ARG A 53 14.17 5.63 0.64
N TYR A 54 13.00 5.64 1.30
CA TYR A 54 11.76 6.10 0.70
C TYR A 54 11.89 7.55 0.23
N GLY A 55 11.56 7.80 -1.05
CA GLY A 55 11.64 9.13 -1.67
C GLY A 55 13.02 9.49 -2.25
N GLU A 56 14.04 8.63 -2.18
CA GLU A 56 15.27 8.81 -2.96
C GLU A 56 15.06 8.56 -4.46
N LYS A 57 14.07 7.72 -4.78
CA LYS A 57 13.60 7.41 -6.13
C LYS A 57 12.08 7.67 -6.17
N MET A 58 11.37 7.07 -7.13
CA MET A 58 9.91 7.09 -7.17
C MET A 58 9.31 6.66 -5.83
N ARG A 59 8.38 7.44 -5.27
CA ARG A 59 7.71 7.13 -4.01
C ARG A 59 6.60 6.11 -4.27
N ILE A 60 6.87 4.85 -3.97
CA ILE A 60 5.90 3.77 -4.13
C ILE A 60 5.31 3.40 -2.78
N VAL A 61 3.98 3.49 -2.68
CA VAL A 61 3.22 2.96 -1.54
C VAL A 61 2.57 1.64 -1.96
N VAL A 62 2.91 0.57 -1.26
CA VAL A 62 2.23 -0.72 -1.37
C VAL A 62 1.06 -0.71 -0.39
N ALA A 63 -0.16 -0.71 -0.93
CA ALA A 63 -1.40 -0.72 -0.15
C ALA A 63 -2.00 -2.11 -0.18
N SER A 64 -1.73 -2.89 0.87
CA SER A 64 -2.27 -4.25 1.04
C SER A 64 -3.64 -4.22 1.70
N MET A 65 -4.38 -5.32 1.64
CA MET A 65 -5.68 -5.46 2.30
C MET A 65 -5.53 -5.40 3.84
N ASP A 66 -6.03 -6.37 4.56
CA ASP A 66 -5.77 -6.56 5.99
C ASP A 66 -4.50 -7.38 6.22
N CYS A 67 -4.11 -7.56 7.46
CA CYS A 67 -2.91 -8.32 7.83
C CYS A 67 -3.16 -9.83 8.01
N GLY A 68 -4.33 -10.34 7.62
CA GLY A 68 -4.71 -11.74 7.84
C GLY A 68 -4.78 -12.08 9.33
N ASN A 69 -4.09 -13.16 9.76
CA ASN A 69 -4.00 -13.55 11.17
C ASN A 69 -2.87 -12.84 11.92
N GLY A 70 -2.34 -11.74 11.36
CA GLY A 70 -1.25 -10.98 11.97
C GLY A 70 -1.67 -10.25 13.24
N GLY A 71 -0.67 -9.86 14.03
CA GLY A 71 -0.86 -9.02 15.20
C GLY A 71 -1.10 -7.56 14.83
N ALA A 72 -1.35 -6.75 15.85
CA ALA A 72 -1.26 -5.32 15.76
C ALA A 72 0.21 -4.90 15.85
N ASP A 73 0.70 -4.10 14.89
CA ASP A 73 2.10 -3.72 14.79
C ASP A 73 2.26 -2.19 14.81
N THR A 74 3.23 -1.69 15.60
CA THR A 74 3.73 -0.32 15.50
C THR A 74 4.55 -0.14 14.23
N ILE A 75 4.94 1.09 13.90
CA ILE A 75 5.81 1.39 12.74
C ILE A 75 7.12 0.59 12.83
N GLU A 76 7.73 0.53 14.02
CA GLU A 76 9.00 -0.16 14.25
C GLU A 76 8.84 -1.66 14.05
N VAL A 77 7.89 -2.30 14.76
CA VAL A 77 7.63 -3.73 14.67
C VAL A 77 7.24 -4.12 13.23
N ARG A 78 6.43 -3.28 12.56
CA ARG A 78 6.06 -3.50 11.17
C ARG A 78 7.27 -3.44 10.24
N THR A 79 8.15 -2.46 10.47
CA THR A 79 9.38 -2.30 9.68
C THR A 79 10.31 -3.48 9.85
N GLU A 80 10.55 -3.94 11.07
CA GLU A 80 11.36 -5.14 11.35
C GLU A 80 10.81 -6.39 10.64
N LYS A 81 9.49 -6.62 10.70
CA LYS A 81 8.84 -7.75 10.02
C LYS A 81 9.00 -7.68 8.50
N VAL A 82 8.78 -6.51 7.90
CA VAL A 82 8.87 -6.32 6.45
C VAL A 82 10.31 -6.49 5.96
N VAL A 83 11.30 -6.01 6.72
CA VAL A 83 12.73 -6.21 6.42
C VAL A 83 13.12 -7.68 6.56
N SER A 84 12.69 -8.35 7.64
CA SER A 84 12.93 -9.80 7.82
C SER A 84 12.29 -10.64 6.71
N ASP A 85 11.10 -10.27 6.24
CA ASP A 85 10.46 -10.91 5.08
C ASP A 85 11.27 -10.70 3.78
N ALA A 86 11.98 -9.58 3.64
CA ALA A 86 12.85 -9.32 2.48
C ALA A 86 14.09 -10.22 2.48
N GLU A 87 14.66 -10.52 3.66
CA GLU A 87 15.80 -11.41 3.83
C GLU A 87 15.43 -12.88 3.61
N GLY A 88 14.21 -13.28 4.03
CA GLY A 88 13.69 -14.64 3.92
C GLY A 88 12.54 -14.81 2.91
N ASN A 89 12.52 -14.03 1.84
CA ASN A 89 11.42 -13.80 0.90
C ASN A 89 10.76 -15.03 0.28
N GLU A 90 11.44 -16.16 0.23
CA GLU A 90 10.89 -17.41 -0.32
C GLU A 90 9.72 -17.97 0.50
N ARG A 91 9.67 -17.66 1.79
CA ARG A 91 8.66 -18.16 2.73
C ARG A 91 7.35 -17.40 2.69
N ASN A 92 7.37 -16.11 2.28
CA ASN A 92 6.19 -15.25 2.21
C ASN A 92 5.78 -14.97 0.75
N PRO A 93 4.80 -15.71 0.18
CA PRO A 93 4.38 -15.51 -1.21
C PRO A 93 3.86 -14.10 -1.51
N HIS A 94 3.26 -13.42 -0.51
CA HIS A 94 2.81 -12.05 -0.65
C HIS A 94 4.01 -11.11 -0.85
N MET A 95 4.99 -11.16 0.04
CA MET A 95 6.17 -10.30 -0.05
C MET A 95 7.01 -10.59 -1.27
N ARG A 96 7.18 -11.87 -1.66
CA ARG A 96 7.87 -12.24 -2.91
C ARG A 96 7.21 -11.59 -4.13
N GLY A 97 5.88 -11.63 -4.24
CA GLY A 97 5.17 -10.96 -5.33
C GLY A 97 5.26 -9.44 -5.25
N THR A 98 5.29 -8.87 -4.04
CA THR A 98 5.51 -7.44 -3.83
C THR A 98 6.89 -7.01 -4.35
N PHE A 99 7.95 -7.71 -3.99
CA PHE A 99 9.31 -7.39 -4.48
C PHE A 99 9.45 -7.57 -5.99
N LYS A 100 8.82 -8.61 -6.57
CA LYS A 100 8.75 -8.76 -8.03
C LYS A 100 8.08 -7.55 -8.69
N SER A 101 7.04 -7.00 -8.07
CA SER A 101 6.38 -5.78 -8.57
C SER A 101 7.31 -4.56 -8.49
N LEU A 102 7.95 -4.35 -7.34
CA LEU A 102 8.83 -3.20 -7.10
C LEU A 102 10.04 -3.19 -8.04
N ALA A 103 10.60 -4.38 -8.35
CA ALA A 103 11.70 -4.54 -9.28
C ALA A 103 11.41 -3.99 -10.69
N LEU A 104 10.15 -3.93 -11.10
CA LEU A 104 9.74 -3.33 -12.38
C LEU A 104 9.86 -1.80 -12.40
N PHE A 105 9.80 -1.15 -11.25
CA PHE A 105 9.88 0.32 -11.12
C PHE A 105 11.27 0.82 -10.80
N PHE A 106 12.11 -0.01 -10.18
CA PHE A 106 13.46 0.35 -9.76
C PHE A 106 14.49 -0.48 -10.55
N ASP A 107 15.69 0.09 -10.79
CA ASP A 107 16.82 -0.65 -11.35
C ASP A 107 17.52 -1.44 -10.24
N GLU A 108 16.76 -2.31 -9.57
CA GLU A 108 17.16 -3.10 -8.43
C GLU A 108 16.32 -4.39 -8.39
N GLN A 109 16.95 -5.52 -8.12
CA GLN A 109 16.28 -6.82 -8.09
C GLN A 109 16.31 -7.46 -6.70
N ALA A 110 17.27 -7.10 -5.87
CA ALA A 110 17.44 -7.70 -4.55
C ALA A 110 16.36 -7.23 -3.57
N PRO A 111 15.55 -8.14 -3.00
CA PRO A 111 14.45 -7.78 -2.08
C PRO A 111 14.91 -6.98 -0.86
N ASN A 112 16.08 -7.30 -0.30
CA ASN A 112 16.69 -6.62 0.83
C ASN A 112 17.07 -5.16 0.51
N ASN A 113 17.25 -4.81 -0.76
CA ASN A 113 17.44 -3.43 -1.18
C ASN A 113 16.09 -2.77 -1.49
N LEU A 114 15.19 -3.48 -2.20
CA LEU A 114 13.87 -2.96 -2.61
C LEU A 114 13.02 -2.53 -1.43
N VAL A 115 13.08 -3.24 -0.30
CA VAL A 115 12.32 -2.94 0.93
C VAL A 115 12.59 -1.53 1.46
N HIS A 116 13.77 -0.98 1.21
CA HIS A 116 14.17 0.34 1.67
C HIS A 116 13.60 1.49 0.83
N TYR A 117 13.14 1.24 -0.41
CA TYR A 117 12.60 2.28 -1.30
C TYR A 117 11.09 2.42 -1.25
N MET A 118 10.37 1.55 -0.55
CA MET A 118 8.92 1.57 -0.48
C MET A 118 8.39 1.99 0.89
N ALA A 119 7.12 2.42 0.92
CA ALA A 119 6.29 2.35 2.12
C ALA A 119 5.21 1.27 1.92
N MET A 120 4.78 0.62 3.02
CA MET A 120 3.70 -0.36 3.00
C MET A 120 2.66 -0.03 4.04
N ILE A 121 1.41 0.04 3.61
CA ILE A 121 0.23 0.27 4.46
C ILE A 121 -0.75 -0.89 4.33
N ASN A 122 -1.59 -1.08 5.34
CA ASN A 122 -2.78 -1.92 5.23
C ASN A 122 -4.01 -1.02 5.16
N THR A 123 -4.84 -1.19 4.12
CA THR A 123 -6.04 -0.36 3.91
C THR A 123 -7.15 -0.69 4.90
N CYS A 124 -7.09 -1.84 5.58
CA CYS A 124 -7.84 -2.10 6.80
C CYS A 124 -6.87 -2.16 8.00
N LYS A 125 -7.15 -1.38 9.06
CA LYS A 125 -6.31 -1.28 10.26
C LYS A 125 -6.55 -2.39 11.29
N CYS A 126 -7.42 -3.32 10.95
CA CYS A 126 -7.77 -4.49 11.75
C CYS A 126 -7.53 -5.77 10.97
N CYS A 127 -7.38 -6.88 11.70
CA CYS A 127 -7.27 -8.23 11.15
C CYS A 127 -8.21 -9.16 11.92
N SER A 128 -8.71 -10.21 11.27
CA SER A 128 -9.43 -11.27 11.98
C SER A 128 -8.48 -12.04 12.89
N LYS A 129 -8.92 -12.35 14.12
CA LYS A 129 -8.19 -13.25 15.03
C LYS A 129 -8.53 -14.71 14.78
N THR A 130 -9.71 -14.98 14.23
CA THR A 130 -10.31 -16.32 14.21
C THR A 130 -10.47 -16.89 12.81
N SER A 131 -10.40 -16.07 11.77
CA SER A 131 -10.60 -16.51 10.39
C SER A 131 -9.39 -16.19 9.52
N PRO A 132 -8.95 -17.13 8.67
CA PRO A 132 -7.93 -16.87 7.64
C PRO A 132 -8.51 -16.07 6.46
N ASP A 133 -9.83 -15.87 6.41
CA ASP A 133 -10.49 -15.11 5.37
C ASP A 133 -10.32 -13.61 5.59
N HIS A 134 -10.32 -12.87 4.48
CA HIS A 134 -10.26 -11.42 4.53
C HIS A 134 -11.51 -10.83 5.17
N LEU A 135 -11.33 -9.68 5.82
CA LEU A 135 -12.43 -8.92 6.38
C LEU A 135 -13.42 -8.47 5.28
N PRO A 136 -14.72 -8.37 5.60
CA PRO A 136 -15.73 -7.86 4.67
C PRO A 136 -15.43 -6.46 4.16
N GLU A 137 -15.92 -6.12 2.97
CA GLU A 137 -15.72 -4.85 2.29
C GLU A 137 -15.99 -3.62 3.16
N LYS A 138 -17.04 -3.66 3.99
CA LYS A 138 -17.41 -2.56 4.89
C LYS A 138 -16.28 -2.09 5.81
N TYR A 139 -15.35 -2.98 6.18
CA TYR A 139 -14.23 -2.64 7.06
C TYR A 139 -13.21 -1.74 6.34
N TYR A 140 -12.98 -2.01 5.06
CA TYR A 140 -12.11 -1.17 4.22
C TYR A 140 -12.74 0.21 4.00
N ARG A 141 -14.05 0.29 3.77
CA ARG A 141 -14.78 1.58 3.70
C ARG A 141 -14.69 2.36 5.00
N ASN A 142 -14.86 1.68 6.14
CA ASN A 142 -14.74 2.31 7.45
C ASN A 142 -13.31 2.79 7.76
N CYS A 143 -12.31 2.19 7.13
CA CYS A 143 -10.90 2.57 7.27
C CYS A 143 -10.43 3.62 6.24
N SER A 144 -11.29 4.11 5.34
CA SER A 144 -10.96 5.05 4.26
C SER A 144 -10.17 6.27 4.76
N GLU A 145 -10.65 6.94 5.80
CA GLU A 145 -9.98 8.13 6.38
C GLU A 145 -8.53 7.84 6.81
N TYR A 146 -8.29 6.67 7.40
CA TYR A 146 -6.94 6.31 7.85
C TYR A 146 -6.00 6.06 6.68
N THR A 147 -6.46 5.36 5.65
CA THR A 147 -5.70 5.13 4.42
C THR A 147 -5.38 6.43 3.70
N LEU A 148 -6.37 7.31 3.53
CA LEU A 148 -6.20 8.61 2.86
C LEU A 148 -5.21 9.51 3.61
N SER A 149 -5.27 9.52 4.94
CA SER A 149 -4.35 10.31 5.76
C SER A 149 -2.91 9.79 5.71
N GLU A 150 -2.70 8.47 5.68
CA GLU A 150 -1.38 7.89 5.45
C GLU A 150 -0.83 8.30 4.08
N LEU A 151 -1.65 8.24 3.03
CA LEU A 151 -1.26 8.68 1.68
C LEU A 151 -0.90 10.17 1.64
N LEU A 152 -1.64 11.04 2.36
CA LEU A 152 -1.31 12.47 2.47
C LEU A 152 0.06 12.73 3.10
N VAL A 153 0.45 11.95 4.08
CA VAL A 153 1.79 12.05 4.70
C VAL A 153 2.86 11.49 3.77
N LEU A 154 2.60 10.32 3.17
CA LEU A 154 3.56 9.60 2.33
C LEU A 154 3.75 10.24 0.95
N LYS A 155 2.75 10.94 0.41
CA LYS A 155 2.77 11.61 -0.91
C LYS A 155 3.32 10.73 -2.03
N PRO A 156 2.67 9.59 -2.32
CA PRO A 156 3.16 8.65 -3.32
C PRO A 156 3.16 9.23 -4.74
N ASP A 157 4.08 8.74 -5.58
CA ASP A 157 4.03 8.88 -7.04
C ASP A 157 3.25 7.71 -7.67
N VAL A 158 3.29 6.54 -6.99
CA VAL A 158 2.55 5.33 -7.38
C VAL A 158 2.00 4.62 -6.15
N ILE A 159 0.74 4.19 -6.22
CA ILE A 159 0.11 3.30 -5.22
C ILE A 159 -0.11 1.93 -5.87
N LEU A 160 0.40 0.86 -5.26
CA LEU A 160 0.13 -0.52 -5.66
C LEU A 160 -0.94 -1.10 -4.71
N PHE A 161 -2.20 -1.08 -5.11
CA PHE A 161 -3.29 -1.71 -4.36
C PHE A 161 -3.28 -3.22 -4.59
N GLN A 162 -2.87 -4.00 -3.59
CA GLN A 162 -2.70 -5.46 -3.69
C GLN A 162 -3.93 -6.23 -3.21
N GLY A 163 -4.75 -6.67 -4.16
CA GLY A 163 -5.97 -7.43 -3.93
C GLY A 163 -7.25 -6.60 -4.07
N LYS A 164 -8.37 -7.29 -4.30
CA LYS A 164 -9.63 -6.67 -4.70
C LYS A 164 -10.23 -5.70 -3.67
N PHE A 165 -9.92 -5.88 -2.38
CA PHE A 165 -10.47 -5.04 -1.32
C PHE A 165 -9.57 -3.85 -0.98
N ALA A 166 -8.29 -3.89 -1.36
CA ALA A 166 -7.34 -2.83 -1.03
C ALA A 166 -7.78 -1.42 -1.53
N PRO A 167 -8.33 -1.24 -2.75
CA PRO A 167 -8.72 0.08 -3.23
C PRO A 167 -10.08 0.58 -2.71
N ILE A 168 -10.88 -0.27 -2.03
CA ILE A 168 -12.29 0.03 -1.73
C ILE A 168 -12.48 1.35 -0.96
N GLY A 169 -11.65 1.63 0.04
CA GLY A 169 -11.72 2.88 0.79
C GLY A 169 -11.26 4.12 0.00
N CYS A 170 -10.72 3.93 -1.20
CA CYS A 170 -10.19 4.98 -2.06
C CYS A 170 -10.92 5.11 -3.40
N GLN A 171 -11.98 4.33 -3.64
CA GLN A 171 -12.66 4.23 -4.95
C GLN A 171 -13.14 5.56 -5.50
N ASP A 172 -13.67 6.43 -4.64
CA ASP A 172 -14.21 7.74 -5.03
C ASP A 172 -13.13 8.73 -5.54
N TYR A 173 -11.86 8.38 -5.34
CA TYR A 173 -10.69 9.18 -5.72
C TYR A 173 -9.94 8.58 -6.90
N LEU A 174 -10.45 7.49 -7.49
CA LEU A 174 -9.87 6.80 -8.64
C LEU A 174 -10.62 7.17 -9.91
N SER A 175 -9.89 7.56 -10.95
CA SER A 175 -10.45 7.83 -12.28
C SER A 175 -9.72 7.03 -13.37
N GLU A 176 -10.42 6.79 -14.46
CA GLU A 176 -9.83 6.15 -15.65
C GLU A 176 -8.88 7.11 -16.35
N ILE A 177 -7.93 6.55 -17.09
CA ILE A 177 -7.01 7.27 -17.96
C ILE A 177 -7.42 6.93 -19.40
N GLU A 178 -8.20 7.82 -20.01
CA GLU A 178 -8.82 7.59 -21.33
C GLU A 178 -7.79 7.45 -22.45
N SER A 179 -6.62 8.07 -22.31
CA SER A 179 -5.55 8.05 -23.32
C SER A 179 -4.80 6.71 -23.43
N ILE A 180 -5.14 5.70 -22.63
CA ILE A 180 -4.53 4.38 -22.68
C ILE A 180 -5.29 3.47 -23.64
N ASP A 181 -4.67 3.09 -24.76
CA ASP A 181 -5.28 2.21 -25.77
C ASP A 181 -5.31 0.75 -25.33
N ASP A 182 -4.26 0.25 -24.65
CA ASP A 182 -4.22 -1.13 -24.14
C ASP A 182 -5.29 -1.34 -23.06
N ALA A 183 -6.30 -2.16 -23.37
CA ALA A 183 -7.45 -2.39 -22.49
C ALA A 183 -7.05 -3.00 -21.14
N ASP A 184 -6.06 -3.89 -21.11
CA ASP A 184 -5.60 -4.54 -19.87
C ASP A 184 -4.85 -3.52 -18.98
N VAL A 185 -4.04 -2.66 -19.57
CA VAL A 185 -3.38 -1.56 -18.86
C VAL A 185 -4.43 -0.58 -18.34
N ARG A 186 -5.34 -0.11 -19.20
CA ARG A 186 -6.42 0.82 -18.82
C ARG A 186 -7.33 0.28 -17.72
N HIS A 187 -7.60 -1.04 -17.71
CA HIS A 187 -8.43 -1.65 -16.66
C HIS A 187 -7.76 -1.63 -15.29
N ASN A 188 -6.44 -1.77 -15.24
CA ASN A 188 -5.69 -1.95 -14.01
C ASN A 188 -4.91 -0.70 -13.56
N LEU A 189 -4.77 0.32 -14.42
CA LEU A 189 -4.12 1.59 -14.10
C LEU A 189 -5.17 2.70 -13.97
N ARG A 190 -5.11 3.44 -12.88
CA ARG A 190 -6.00 4.56 -12.56
C ARG A 190 -5.18 5.78 -12.22
N LEU A 191 -5.79 6.95 -12.32
CA LEU A 191 -5.30 8.16 -11.70
C LEU A 191 -5.95 8.30 -10.33
N PHE A 192 -5.15 8.47 -9.29
CA PHE A 192 -5.62 8.76 -7.94
C PHE A 192 -5.48 10.26 -7.67
N ARG A 193 -6.59 10.91 -7.23
CA ARG A 193 -6.59 12.32 -6.87
C ARG A 193 -7.26 12.50 -5.52
N TYR A 194 -6.52 13.02 -4.54
CA TYR A 194 -7.06 13.37 -3.24
C TYR A 194 -6.30 14.56 -2.66
N GLN A 195 -6.97 15.67 -2.39
CA GLN A 195 -6.35 16.94 -1.96
C GLN A 195 -5.17 17.34 -2.85
N ASP A 196 -3.96 17.46 -2.28
CA ASP A 196 -2.73 17.80 -2.99
C ASP A 196 -1.97 16.59 -3.58
N ILE A 197 -2.56 15.39 -3.52
CA ILE A 197 -2.01 14.19 -4.16
C ILE A 197 -2.62 14.02 -5.54
N LEU A 198 -1.76 13.84 -6.52
CA LEU A 198 -2.08 13.32 -7.84
C LEU A 198 -1.01 12.27 -8.19
N CYS A 199 -1.40 11.01 -8.32
CA CYS A 199 -0.47 9.93 -8.58
C CYS A 199 -1.13 8.79 -9.36
N TYR A 200 -0.35 7.83 -9.81
CA TYR A 200 -0.87 6.60 -10.37
C TYR A 200 -1.31 5.62 -9.29
N ALA A 201 -2.41 4.91 -9.55
CA ALA A 201 -2.90 3.80 -8.75
C ALA A 201 -3.00 2.55 -9.61
N VAL A 202 -2.26 1.51 -9.24
CA VAL A 202 -2.28 0.20 -9.91
C VAL A 202 -3.14 -0.75 -9.11
N ILE A 203 -4.19 -1.29 -9.73
CA ILE A 203 -5.09 -2.28 -9.11
C ILE A 203 -4.52 -3.67 -9.37
N CYS A 204 -3.77 -4.19 -8.41
CA CYS A 204 -3.06 -5.45 -8.54
C CYS A 204 -3.92 -6.63 -8.10
N ILE A 205 -3.77 -7.77 -8.76
CA ILE A 205 -4.23 -9.04 -8.20
C ILE A 205 -3.39 -9.36 -6.97
N HIS A 206 -4.01 -9.92 -5.92
CA HIS A 206 -3.28 -10.23 -4.68
C HIS A 206 -2.08 -11.16 -4.97
N PRO A 207 -0.86 -10.80 -4.53
CA PRO A 207 0.35 -11.55 -4.89
C PRO A 207 0.34 -13.02 -4.47
N ALA A 208 -0.32 -13.33 -3.35
CA ALA A 208 -0.49 -14.70 -2.85
C ALA A 208 -1.80 -15.38 -3.29
N ALA A 209 -2.50 -14.85 -4.32
CA ALA A 209 -3.72 -15.47 -4.83
C ALA A 209 -3.47 -16.93 -5.28
N ARG A 210 -4.40 -17.82 -4.92
CA ARG A 210 -4.29 -19.28 -5.08
C ARG A 210 -5.49 -19.84 -5.87
N GLY A 211 -5.46 -21.14 -6.10
CA GLY A 211 -6.53 -21.87 -6.77
C GLY A 211 -6.83 -21.30 -8.17
N ARG A 212 -8.08 -21.06 -8.47
CA ARG A 212 -8.55 -20.55 -9.78
C ARG A 212 -7.96 -19.19 -10.16
N GLN A 213 -7.41 -18.44 -9.22
CA GLN A 213 -6.82 -17.11 -9.47
C GLN A 213 -5.34 -17.17 -9.89
N ILE A 214 -4.68 -18.34 -9.83
CA ILE A 214 -3.24 -18.46 -10.14
C ILE A 214 -2.93 -18.00 -11.57
N GLN A 215 -3.70 -18.46 -12.56
CA GLN A 215 -3.46 -18.08 -13.97
C GLN A 215 -3.62 -16.58 -14.18
N ARG A 216 -4.70 -15.99 -13.63
CA ARG A 216 -4.93 -14.54 -13.71
C ARG A 216 -3.82 -13.76 -13.01
N ARG A 217 -3.39 -14.21 -11.83
CA ARG A 217 -2.26 -13.60 -11.10
C ARG A 217 -0.99 -13.64 -11.94
N ASN A 218 -0.62 -14.81 -12.47
CA ASN A 218 0.60 -14.96 -13.25
C ASN A 218 0.54 -14.07 -14.51
N HIS A 219 -0.58 -14.09 -15.25
CA HIS A 219 -0.75 -13.21 -16.41
C HIS A 219 -0.62 -11.73 -16.02
N PHE A 220 -1.22 -11.31 -14.91
CA PHE A 220 -1.09 -9.94 -14.44
C PHE A 220 0.37 -9.56 -14.16
N TYR A 221 1.08 -10.36 -13.35
CA TYR A 221 2.46 -10.06 -12.94
C TYR A 221 3.50 -10.26 -14.06
N ASP A 222 3.26 -11.16 -14.98
CA ASP A 222 4.21 -11.48 -16.05
C ASP A 222 3.97 -10.68 -17.34
N THR A 223 2.76 -10.13 -17.54
CA THR A 223 2.38 -9.46 -18.80
C THR A 223 1.85 -8.06 -18.60
N ILE A 224 0.86 -7.87 -17.72
CA ILE A 224 0.15 -6.58 -17.59
C ILE A 224 0.97 -5.59 -16.78
N LEU A 225 1.45 -5.99 -15.61
CA LEU A 225 2.18 -5.10 -14.71
C LEU A 225 3.50 -4.54 -15.33
N PRO A 226 4.29 -5.31 -16.10
CA PRO A 226 5.44 -4.74 -16.82
C PRO A 226 5.04 -3.61 -17.77
N LYS A 227 3.96 -3.75 -18.54
CA LYS A 227 3.45 -2.69 -19.43
C LYS A 227 3.00 -1.46 -18.64
N ILE A 228 2.34 -1.66 -17.50
CA ILE A 228 1.93 -0.57 -16.60
C ILE A 228 3.17 0.18 -16.07
N ALA A 229 4.19 -0.55 -15.61
CA ALA A 229 5.42 0.06 -15.10
C ALA A 229 6.15 0.86 -16.19
N GLU A 230 6.22 0.34 -17.40
CA GLU A 230 6.77 1.05 -18.56
C GLU A 230 5.97 2.31 -18.89
N TYR A 231 4.63 2.21 -18.91
CA TYR A 231 3.76 3.37 -19.14
C TYR A 231 4.02 4.47 -18.10
N ILE A 232 4.05 4.13 -16.81
CA ILE A 232 4.29 5.08 -15.72
C ILE A 232 5.67 5.77 -15.85
N LYS A 233 6.72 5.00 -16.17
CA LYS A 233 8.07 5.55 -16.37
C LYS A 233 8.13 6.56 -17.53
N ASN A 234 7.36 6.32 -18.59
CA ASN A 234 7.32 7.17 -19.78
C ASN A 234 6.37 8.37 -19.65
N HIS A 235 5.42 8.35 -18.69
CA HIS A 235 4.41 9.38 -18.51
C HIS A 235 4.35 9.83 -17.03
N PRO A 236 5.41 10.48 -16.50
CA PRO A 236 5.40 10.92 -15.11
C PRO A 236 4.25 11.91 -14.87
N VAL A 237 3.49 11.71 -13.78
CA VAL A 237 2.43 12.66 -13.37
C VAL A 237 3.11 13.91 -12.83
N VAL A 238 2.86 15.03 -13.47
CA VAL A 238 3.31 16.35 -13.00
C VAL A 238 2.12 17.07 -12.39
N LEU A 239 2.22 17.41 -11.10
CA LEU A 239 1.29 18.35 -10.51
C LEU A 239 1.48 19.71 -11.21
N THR A 240 0.64 20.04 -12.17
CA THR A 240 0.52 21.44 -12.61
C THR A 240 -0.02 22.22 -11.40
N PRO A 241 0.68 23.28 -10.94
CA PRO A 241 0.09 24.16 -9.93
C PRO A 241 -1.27 24.58 -10.46
N ALA A 242 -2.32 24.37 -9.67
CA ALA A 242 -3.64 24.92 -9.99
C ALA A 242 -3.42 26.41 -10.28
N GLY A 243 -3.83 26.84 -11.46
CA GLY A 243 -3.62 28.22 -11.93
C GLY A 243 -4.02 29.22 -10.84
N VAL A 244 -3.10 30.13 -10.57
CA VAL A 244 -3.29 31.33 -9.75
C VAL A 244 -4.38 32.19 -10.38
#